data_2e367c34fe88e1d101db6a3d809ac31e
#
_entry.id   2e367c34fe88e1d101db6a3d809ac31e
#
_cell.length_a   1.000
_cell.length_b   1.000
_cell.length_c   1.000
_cell.angle_alpha   90.00
_cell.angle_beta   90.00
_cell.angle_gamma   90.00
#
_symmetry.space_group_name_H-M   'P 1'
#
loop_
_entity.id
_entity.type
_entity.pdbx_description
1 polymer ?
#
loop_
_entity_poly.entity_id
_entity_poly.type
_entity_poly.pdbx_seq_one_letter_code
_entity_poly.pdbx_strand_id
1 'polypeptide(L)' 'MTVRDLYIYSRDEHTFILFKEGEIKSCFKGSLEDCPTELIDKLVYQFRAIDFNTIEVILIG' A
#
# COMPACT_ATOMS: atom_id res chain seq x y z
N MET A 1 -5.54 -10.59 2.52
CA MET A 1 -4.22 -10.12 2.04
C MET A 1 -3.74 -8.95 2.89
N THR A 2 -2.50 -8.96 3.30
CA THR A 2 -1.90 -7.84 4.04
C THR A 2 -1.01 -7.03 3.10
N VAL A 3 -0.58 -5.85 3.58
CA VAL A 3 0.36 -5.02 2.81
C VAL A 3 1.65 -5.82 2.55
N ARG A 4 2.10 -6.62 3.52
CA ARG A 4 3.29 -7.46 3.36
C ARG A 4 3.16 -8.42 2.18
N ASP A 5 1.96 -8.92 1.92
CA ASP A 5 1.75 -9.83 0.79
C ASP A 5 1.96 -9.14 -0.55
N LEU A 6 1.70 -7.83 -0.62
CA LEU A 6 1.95 -7.06 -1.83
C LEU A 6 3.44 -6.94 -2.14
N TYR A 7 4.28 -7.02 -1.11
CA TYR A 7 5.71 -6.93 -1.29
C TYR A 7 6.24 -8.05 -2.21
N ILE A 8 5.59 -9.22 -2.16
CA ILE A 8 5.99 -10.36 -2.98
C ILE A 8 5.79 -10.07 -4.47
N TYR A 9 4.79 -9.26 -4.80
CA TYR A 9 4.41 -8.96 -6.18
C TYR A 9 4.95 -7.62 -6.68
N SER A 10 5.64 -6.87 -5.82
CA SER A 10 6.12 -5.55 -6.19
C SER A 10 7.62 -5.58 -6.47
N ARG A 11 8.06 -4.55 -7.17
CA ARG A 11 9.49 -4.30 -7.37
C ARG A 11 9.88 -3.08 -6.55
N ASP A 12 11.17 -2.94 -6.30
CA ASP A 12 11.68 -1.85 -5.45
C ASP A 12 11.34 -0.47 -6.01
N GLU A 13 11.21 -0.35 -7.32
CA GLU A 13 10.87 0.93 -7.93
C GLU A 13 9.39 1.30 -7.85
N HIS A 14 8.53 0.40 -7.36
CA HIS A 14 7.11 0.71 -7.22
C HIS A 14 6.85 1.64 -6.06
N THR A 15 6.00 2.64 -6.29
CA THR A 15 5.52 3.55 -5.26
C THR A 15 4.15 3.07 -4.81
N PHE A 16 3.97 2.95 -3.51
CA PHE A 16 2.69 2.55 -2.92
C PHE A 16 2.08 3.74 -2.20
N ILE A 17 0.80 3.95 -2.42
CA ILE A 17 0.05 5.00 -1.73
C ILE A 17 -1.01 4.29 -0.91
N LEU A 18 -0.89 4.34 0.41
CA LEU A 18 -1.78 3.64 1.33
C LEU A 18 -2.82 4.60 1.90
N PHE A 19 -4.09 4.18 1.86
CA PHE A 19 -5.20 4.93 2.43
C PHE A 19 -5.89 4.05 3.48
N LYS A 20 -6.28 4.66 4.58
CA LYS A 20 -7.17 3.99 5.53
C LYS A 20 -8.59 4.07 4.99
N GLU A 21 -9.39 3.05 5.29
CA GLU A 21 -10.78 3.01 4.84
C GLU A 21 -11.54 4.26 5.27
N GLY A 22 -12.21 4.87 4.31
CA GLY A 22 -13.00 6.07 4.56
C GLY A 22 -12.23 7.38 4.58
N GLU A 23 -10.91 7.34 4.47
CA GLU A 23 -10.11 8.56 4.48
C GLU A 23 -9.71 8.97 3.07
N ILE A 24 -9.65 10.29 2.84
CA ILE A 24 -9.30 10.83 1.52
C ILE A 24 -7.81 11.20 1.42
N LYS A 25 -7.11 11.24 2.55
CA LYS A 25 -5.67 11.50 2.56
C LYS A 25 -4.91 10.21 2.76
N SER A 26 -3.80 10.06 2.03
CA SER A 26 -2.96 8.89 2.20
C SER A 26 -2.29 8.92 3.56
N CYS A 27 -2.13 7.74 4.17
CA CYS A 27 -1.41 7.61 5.42
C CYS A 27 0.06 7.23 5.18
N PHE A 28 0.41 6.86 3.97
CA PHE A 28 1.78 6.55 3.60
C PHE A 28 1.92 6.64 2.08
N LYS A 29 3.08 7.11 1.63
CA LYS A 29 3.43 7.13 0.21
C LYS A 29 4.93 6.88 0.08
N GLY A 30 5.30 5.85 -0.66
CA GLY A 30 6.70 5.50 -0.88
C GLY A 30 6.85 4.03 -1.23
N SER A 31 8.07 3.52 -1.14
CA SER A 31 8.33 2.10 -1.39
C SER A 31 7.90 1.28 -0.17
N LEU A 32 7.61 0.00 -0.39
CA LEU A 32 7.22 -0.86 0.72
C LEU A 32 8.36 -1.08 1.72
N GLU A 33 9.61 -0.92 1.30
CA GLU A 33 10.74 -1.01 2.21
C GLU A 33 10.68 0.05 3.31
N ASP A 34 10.14 1.22 2.98
CA ASP A 34 10.02 2.33 3.92
C ASP A 34 8.70 2.31 4.69
N CYS A 35 7.85 1.32 4.44
CA CYS A 35 6.55 1.26 5.07
C CYS A 35 6.67 1.02 6.57
N PRO A 36 5.98 1.83 7.40
CA PRO A 36 6.00 1.62 8.85
C PRO A 36 5.53 0.22 9.22
N THR A 37 6.15 -0.37 10.23
CA THR A 37 5.78 -1.72 10.68
C THR A 37 4.33 -1.81 11.12
N GLU A 38 3.77 -0.72 11.62
CA GLU A 38 2.37 -0.69 12.05
C GLU A 38 1.39 -0.79 10.88
N LEU A 39 1.86 -0.48 9.64
CA LEU A 39 1.02 -0.56 8.45
C LEU A 39 1.26 -1.83 7.63
N ILE A 40 2.44 -2.41 7.76
CA ILE A 40 2.85 -3.52 6.89
C ILE A 40 1.99 -4.77 7.05
N ASP A 41 1.42 -4.97 8.21
CA ASP A 41 0.57 -6.13 8.50
C ASP A 41 -0.92 -5.81 8.48
N LYS A 42 -1.29 -4.61 8.05
CA LYS A 42 -2.69 -4.24 7.89
C LYS A 42 -3.32 -5.03 6.75
N LEU A 43 -4.59 -5.35 6.90
CA LEU A 43 -5.32 -6.05 5.85
C LEU A 43 -5.65 -5.08 4.71
N VAL A 44 -5.58 -5.59 3.49
CA VAL A 44 -5.88 -4.81 2.29
C VAL A 44 -7.33 -5.06 1.89
N TYR A 45 -8.09 -3.97 1.72
CA TYR A 45 -9.46 -4.04 1.21
C TYR A 45 -9.45 -4.18 -0.31
N GLN A 46 -8.71 -3.31 -0.98
CA GLN A 46 -8.52 -3.41 -2.42
C GLN A 46 -7.27 -2.61 -2.82
N PHE A 47 -6.76 -2.90 -4.01
CA PHE A 47 -5.65 -2.15 -4.55
C PHE A 47 -5.80 -2.08 -6.07
N ARG A 48 -5.15 -1.07 -6.66
CA ARG A 48 -5.17 -0.92 -8.12
C ARG A 48 -3.91 -0.18 -8.57
N ALA A 49 -3.49 -0.46 -9.80
CA ALA A 49 -2.39 0.28 -10.42
C ALA A 49 -2.95 1.60 -10.95
N ILE A 50 -2.33 2.72 -10.58
CA ILE A 50 -2.68 4.04 -11.11
C ILE A 50 -1.89 4.27 -12.41
N ASP A 51 -0.62 3.86 -12.41
CA ASP A 51 0.21 3.86 -13.60
C ASP A 51 1.19 2.68 -13.48
N PHE A 52 2.19 2.62 -14.38
CA PHE A 52 3.04 1.43 -14.48
C PHE A 52 3.95 1.22 -13.27
N ASN A 53 4.13 2.21 -12.40
CA ASN A 53 4.94 2.04 -11.21
C ASN A 53 4.33 2.60 -9.93
N THR A 54 3.03 2.90 -9.95
CA THR A 54 2.34 3.42 -8.77
C THR A 54 1.10 2.59 -8.47
N ILE A 55 1.00 2.12 -7.24
CA ILE A 55 -0.11 1.28 -6.80
C ILE A 55 -0.81 1.95 -5.62
N GLU A 56 -2.12 2.12 -5.75
CA GLU A 56 -2.96 2.68 -4.70
C GLU A 56 -3.58 1.53 -3.91
N VAL A 57 -3.48 1.60 -2.59
CA VAL A 57 -3.95 0.53 -1.70
C VAL A 57 -4.90 1.13 -0.67
N ILE A 58 -6.05 0.48 -0.48
CA ILE A 58 -7.01 0.86 0.55
C ILE A 58 -6.98 -0.21 1.63
N LEU A 59 -6.70 0.20 2.85
CA LEU A 59 -6.59 -0.70 3.99
C LEU A 59 -7.92 -0.85 4.72
N ILE A 60 -8.11 -2.00 5.37
CA ILE A 60 -9.26 -2.24 6.22
C ILE A 60 -8.95 -1.70 7.60
N GLY A 61 -9.87 -0.90 8.11
CA GLY A 61 -9.75 -0.33 9.45
C GLY A 61 -8.97 0.95 9.49
#